data_ee89bac91e6df8e264508864c526aa0d
#
_entry.id   ee89bac91e6df8e264508864c526aa0d
#
_cell.length_a   1.000
_cell.length_b   1.000
_cell.length_c   1.000
_cell.angle_alpha   90.00
_cell.angle_beta   90.00
_cell.angle_gamma   90.00
#
_symmetry.space_group_name_H-M   'P 1'
#
loop_
_entity.id
_entity.type
_entity.pdbx_description
1 polymer ?
#
loop_
_entity_poly.entity_id
_entity_poly.type
_entity_poly.pdbx_seq_one_letter_code
_entity_poly.pdbx_strand_id
1 'polypeptide(L)'
;MRTFRARARLIGWPSDSRGTAALTLSASILFGLMCVFLSSGAAHAQGAQANWWESLTGSGTPNLTGRREERQQARRPEQLDDLRPDAVPLRSDEMISFLEAAIAKYQQIAASGGWPVVPPGRMMREGEDDERVAVLRRRLIATGDLKPRSNYYNSYTFDSELTDAVRNFQRRHGLRPTGRVERSTYPVLNVSVDERIAQLRLNLGRVHELMSMPMDERYVLVNVPAFQLEAVERYEVQQRHRVIVGRSGRESPAVKATIRALNFFPYWRVPDSVAHLDLIPRLKQEPDYLDNEKIRVLDPAGVREIDPHTVDWNSPEARRLKFRQDPGPQNALGLVRIDMPNEHTVYMHDTPMKQLFSQRSRAFSAGCVRVEGVFNLVDWIARYEPGWGEPGQAQRIVEGGQAVDVTLTRPIPVYFTYITAWAERDGEVEFRPDIYGRDGAVDQIAEMDRDPNEPPPAVTLAP
;
A
#
# COMPACT_ATOMS: atom_id res chain seq x y z
N MET A 1 61.92 16.57 7.41
CA MET A 1 62.56 17.80 6.83
C MET A 1 61.72 18.34 5.72
N ARG A 2 61.37 19.60 5.81
CA ARG A 2 60.73 20.60 4.95
C ARG A 2 59.23 20.77 5.20
N THR A 3 59.04 21.72 6.07
CA THR A 3 57.88 22.59 6.34
C THR A 3 57.57 23.50 5.13
N PHE A 4 56.31 23.70 4.80
CA PHE A 4 55.86 24.90 4.14
C PHE A 4 54.61 25.48 4.81
N ARG A 5 54.80 26.65 5.42
CA ARG A 5 53.78 27.63 5.86
C ARG A 5 53.42 28.55 4.67
N ALA A 6 52.18 28.92 4.52
CA ALA A 6 51.79 30.20 3.92
C ALA A 6 50.30 30.48 4.30
N ARG A 7 50.10 31.39 5.10
CA ARG A 7 49.79 32.85 5.02
C ARG A 7 48.35 33.10 4.61
N ALA A 8 47.61 33.48 5.65
CA ALA A 8 46.34 34.22 5.57
C ALA A 8 46.57 35.64 4.99
N ARG A 9 45.59 36.12 4.22
CA ARG A 9 45.42 37.57 3.95
C ARG A 9 43.97 37.95 4.28
N LEU A 10 43.88 38.81 5.30
CA LEU A 10 42.76 39.67 5.68
C LEU A 10 42.80 40.92 4.81
N ILE A 11 41.67 41.32 4.27
CA ILE A 11 41.36 42.71 3.80
C ILE A 11 39.83 42.79 4.02
N GLY A 12 39.26 43.59 4.90
CA GLY A 12 39.45 44.97 5.26
C GLY A 12 38.14 45.70 4.93
N TRP A 13 37.31 45.99 5.94
CA TRP A 13 36.12 46.85 5.87
C TRP A 13 36.47 48.29 5.67
N PRO A 14 35.51 49.17 5.23
CA PRO A 14 35.17 50.32 6.04
C PRO A 14 33.67 50.52 6.30
N SER A 15 33.44 50.98 7.50
CA SER A 15 32.25 51.58 8.06
C SER A 15 32.12 53.04 7.63
N ASP A 16 30.89 53.53 7.50
CA ASP A 16 30.42 54.87 7.99
C ASP A 16 28.92 54.96 7.68
N SER A 17 28.11 55.16 8.62
CA SER A 17 27.69 56.15 9.61
C SER A 17 26.63 57.11 9.11
N ARG A 18 25.53 57.16 9.91
CA ARG A 18 24.67 58.28 10.29
C ARG A 18 23.49 58.70 9.41
N GLY A 19 22.34 58.80 10.09
CA GLY A 19 21.21 59.64 9.69
C GLY A 19 19.91 59.31 10.41
N THR A 20 19.75 59.94 11.52
CA THR A 20 18.66 60.05 12.49
C THR A 20 17.37 60.70 11.97
N ALA A 21 16.31 60.49 12.76
CA ALA A 21 15.10 61.31 13.00
C ALA A 21 13.82 60.78 12.30
N ALA A 22 12.84 60.43 12.96
CA ALA A 22 11.96 60.88 14.05
C ALA A 22 10.52 61.06 13.56
N LEU A 23 9.62 60.40 14.28
CA LEU A 23 8.28 60.79 14.74
C LEU A 23 7.28 61.44 13.77
N THR A 24 6.09 60.85 13.62
CA THR A 24 4.89 61.39 14.27
C THR A 24 3.70 60.43 14.20
N LEU A 25 3.01 60.31 15.33
CA LEU A 25 1.66 59.83 15.52
C LEU A 25 0.64 60.73 14.79
N SER A 26 -0.48 60.11 14.33
CA SER A 26 -1.80 60.66 14.61
C SER A 26 -2.91 59.65 14.34
N ALA A 27 -3.76 59.47 15.33
CA ALA A 27 -5.03 58.80 15.32
C ALA A 27 -6.14 59.76 14.84
N SER A 28 -7.24 59.21 14.34
CA SER A 28 -8.65 59.64 14.55
C SER A 28 -9.57 58.96 13.53
N ILE A 29 -10.45 58.06 13.93
CA ILE A 29 -11.88 58.24 14.36
C ILE A 29 -12.89 58.42 13.21
N LEU A 30 -13.79 57.41 13.13
CA LEU A 30 -15.23 57.37 12.81
C LEU A 30 -15.80 58.22 11.66
N PHE A 31 -16.56 57.60 10.75
CA PHE A 31 -18.02 57.75 10.64
C PHE A 31 -18.59 56.80 9.59
N GLY A 32 -19.69 56.15 9.92
CA GLY A 32 -20.45 55.28 9.06
C GLY A 32 -21.30 56.03 8.05
N LEU A 33 -21.66 55.34 6.99
CA LEU A 33 -22.97 55.47 6.33
C LEU A 33 -23.28 54.26 5.48
N MET A 34 -24.46 53.76 5.69
CA MET A 34 -25.15 52.71 4.97
C MET A 34 -25.52 53.20 3.57
N CYS A 35 -25.01 52.54 2.53
CA CYS A 35 -25.59 52.64 1.20
C CYS A 35 -25.80 51.24 0.63
N VAL A 36 -27.11 50.89 0.53
CA VAL A 36 -27.60 49.75 -0.23
C VAL A 36 -27.41 50.07 -1.71
N PHE A 37 -26.54 49.32 -2.39
CA PHE A 37 -26.54 49.25 -3.84
C PHE A 37 -26.63 47.77 -4.25
N LEU A 38 -27.74 47.47 -4.88
CA LEU A 38 -27.92 46.27 -5.70
C LEU A 38 -26.87 46.33 -6.83
N SER A 39 -25.90 45.47 -6.77
CA SER A 39 -25.06 45.12 -7.92
C SER A 39 -25.14 43.62 -8.16
N SER A 40 -25.68 43.30 -9.31
CA SER A 40 -25.65 41.97 -9.94
C SER A 40 -24.22 41.46 -9.94
N GLY A 41 -23.91 40.62 -8.98
CA GLY A 41 -22.65 39.87 -8.92
C GLY A 41 -22.66 38.75 -9.95
N ALA A 42 -21.81 38.83 -10.96
CA ALA A 42 -21.44 37.68 -11.76
C ALA A 42 -20.89 36.61 -10.83
N ALA A 43 -21.64 35.53 -10.68
CA ALA A 43 -21.17 34.32 -10.04
C ALA A 43 -19.98 33.79 -10.86
N HIS A 44 -18.77 33.98 -10.34
CA HIS A 44 -17.64 33.16 -10.73
C HIS A 44 -17.96 31.74 -10.31
N ALA A 45 -18.43 30.96 -11.24
CA ALA A 45 -18.46 29.52 -11.11
C ALA A 45 -16.99 29.06 -10.98
N GLN A 46 -16.51 28.92 -9.73
CA GLN A 46 -15.42 28.00 -9.46
C GLN A 46 -15.99 26.62 -9.80
N GLY A 47 -15.78 26.20 -11.05
CA GLY A 47 -16.01 24.85 -11.46
C GLY A 47 -15.15 23.95 -10.57
N ALA A 48 -15.80 23.26 -9.64
CA ALA A 48 -15.21 22.11 -9.02
C ALA A 48 -14.80 21.18 -10.18
N GLN A 49 -13.52 21.08 -10.46
CA GLN A 49 -12.98 20.06 -11.34
C GLN A 49 -13.38 18.74 -10.72
N ALA A 50 -14.43 18.14 -11.22
CA ALA A 50 -14.80 16.78 -10.88
C ALA A 50 -13.60 15.92 -11.29
N ASN A 51 -12.96 15.36 -10.29
CA ASN A 51 -11.82 14.50 -10.52
C ASN A 51 -12.30 13.34 -11.39
N TRP A 52 -11.65 13.07 -12.51
CA TRP A 52 -11.98 12.06 -13.52
C TRP A 52 -12.23 10.65 -12.93
N TRP A 53 -11.65 10.35 -11.77
CA TRP A 53 -11.86 9.13 -11.02
C TRP A 53 -13.27 9.03 -10.39
N GLU A 54 -13.99 10.14 -10.18
CA GLU A 54 -15.39 10.13 -9.70
C GLU A 54 -16.35 9.64 -10.76
N SER A 55 -16.06 9.86 -12.05
CA SER A 55 -16.85 9.33 -13.15
C SER A 55 -16.65 7.81 -13.35
N LEU A 56 -15.58 7.24 -12.86
CA LEU A 56 -15.31 5.80 -12.90
C LEU A 56 -15.93 5.04 -11.72
N THR A 57 -16.39 5.73 -10.67
CA THR A 57 -17.06 5.13 -9.49
C THR A 57 -18.58 5.09 -9.62
N GLY A 58 -19.15 5.41 -10.80
CA GLY A 58 -20.57 5.21 -11.09
C GLY A 58 -21.54 6.07 -10.26
N SER A 59 -21.16 7.31 -9.86
CA SER A 59 -22.07 8.22 -9.17
C SER A 59 -22.82 9.13 -10.11
N GLY A 60 -23.65 8.54 -10.97
CA GLY A 60 -24.76 9.24 -11.60
C GLY A 60 -25.83 9.51 -10.55
N THR A 61 -26.05 10.77 -10.21
CA THR A 61 -27.04 11.20 -9.21
C THR A 61 -28.48 10.94 -9.64
N PRO A 62 -29.30 10.38 -8.74
CA PRO A 62 -30.54 11.02 -8.38
C PRO A 62 -30.58 11.40 -6.90
N ASN A 63 -31.03 12.61 -6.63
CA ASN A 63 -31.24 13.22 -5.33
C ASN A 63 -32.04 12.31 -4.37
N LEU A 64 -31.36 11.75 -3.36
CA LEU A 64 -31.95 11.16 -2.16
C LEU A 64 -31.01 11.46 -0.97
N THR A 65 -30.95 12.74 -0.60
CA THR A 65 -30.26 13.25 0.58
C THR A 65 -30.98 12.78 1.85
N GLY A 66 -30.43 11.86 2.55
CA GLY A 66 -30.85 11.42 3.87
C GLY A 66 -30.48 9.98 4.21
N ARG A 67 -30.62 9.05 3.27
CA ARG A 67 -30.22 7.64 3.47
C ARG A 67 -28.79 7.30 3.06
N ARG A 68 -28.10 8.23 2.42
CA ARG A 68 -26.75 8.02 1.88
C ARG A 68 -25.67 8.33 2.90
N GLU A 69 -25.90 9.31 3.79
CA GLU A 69 -24.95 9.66 4.87
C GLU A 69 -24.89 8.57 5.95
N GLU A 70 -26.01 7.96 6.32
CA GLU A 70 -26.03 6.80 7.23
C GLU A 70 -25.36 5.56 6.62
N ARG A 71 -25.48 5.34 5.29
CA ARG A 71 -24.79 4.24 4.59
C ARG A 71 -23.30 4.51 4.36
N GLN A 72 -22.87 5.77 4.27
CA GLN A 72 -21.44 6.12 4.17
C GLN A 72 -20.77 6.12 5.53
N GLN A 73 -21.46 6.46 6.61
CA GLN A 73 -20.92 6.29 7.98
C GLN A 73 -20.87 4.80 8.40
N ALA A 74 -21.76 3.95 7.88
CA ALA A 74 -21.69 2.49 8.06
C ALA A 74 -20.61 1.80 7.22
N ARG A 75 -19.95 2.53 6.31
CA ARG A 75 -18.83 2.06 5.47
C ARG A 75 -17.51 2.74 5.83
N ARG A 76 -17.23 2.96 7.12
CA ARG A 76 -15.82 3.07 7.53
C ARG A 76 -15.15 1.75 7.14
N PRO A 77 -14.07 1.75 6.33
CA PRO A 77 -13.30 0.54 6.14
C PRO A 77 -12.94 0.05 7.54
N GLU A 78 -13.39 -1.13 7.92
CA GLU A 78 -12.84 -1.80 9.09
C GLU A 78 -11.34 -1.79 8.89
N GLN A 79 -10.62 -1.13 9.77
CA GLN A 79 -9.17 -1.08 9.74
C GLN A 79 -8.71 -2.53 9.79
N LEU A 80 -8.17 -3.01 8.69
CA LEU A 80 -7.47 -4.27 8.66
C LEU A 80 -6.29 -4.10 9.59
N ASP A 81 -6.36 -4.74 10.74
CA ASP A 81 -5.39 -4.60 11.84
C ASP A 81 -4.18 -5.49 11.60
N ASP A 82 -3.56 -5.32 10.43
CA ASP A 82 -2.38 -6.03 9.96
C ASP A 82 -1.07 -5.31 10.30
N LEU A 83 -1.16 -4.20 11.06
CA LEU A 83 -0.02 -3.37 11.46
C LEU A 83 0.27 -3.47 12.97
N ARG A 84 0.35 -4.68 13.51
CA ARG A 84 0.63 -4.89 14.94
C ARG A 84 2.01 -4.34 15.32
N PRO A 85 2.12 -3.53 16.38
CA PRO A 85 3.40 -2.95 16.81
C PRO A 85 4.34 -3.96 17.47
N ASP A 86 3.83 -5.08 17.99
CA ASP A 86 4.55 -6.13 18.72
C ASP A 86 4.94 -7.33 17.85
N ALA A 87 4.85 -7.17 16.57
CA ALA A 87 5.11 -8.23 15.62
C ALA A 87 6.57 -8.64 15.56
N VAL A 88 6.78 -9.93 15.45
CA VAL A 88 8.10 -10.51 15.23
C VAL A 88 8.49 -10.30 13.77
N PRO A 89 9.76 -9.91 13.49
CA PRO A 89 10.21 -9.81 12.10
C PRO A 89 10.08 -11.14 11.38
N LEU A 90 9.56 -11.12 10.15
CA LEU A 90 9.48 -12.32 9.31
C LEU A 90 10.85 -12.98 9.08
N ARG A 91 11.91 -12.19 9.11
CA ARG A 91 13.29 -12.64 9.02
C ARG A 91 13.93 -12.72 10.41
N SER A 92 13.63 -13.79 11.16
CA SER A 92 14.15 -14.02 12.51
C SER A 92 14.16 -15.50 12.88
N ASP A 93 15.02 -15.89 13.84
CA ASP A 93 15.02 -17.23 14.42
C ASP A 93 13.73 -17.51 15.22
N GLU A 94 13.15 -16.46 15.81
CA GLU A 94 11.85 -16.57 16.50
C GLU A 94 10.76 -17.00 15.52
N MET A 95 10.72 -16.46 14.30
CA MET A 95 9.76 -16.84 13.27
C MET A 95 9.90 -18.32 12.87
N ILE A 96 11.11 -18.82 12.77
CA ILE A 96 11.37 -20.25 12.53
C ILE A 96 10.74 -21.08 13.66
N SER A 97 11.06 -20.73 14.90
CA SER A 97 10.54 -21.46 16.08
C SER A 97 9.01 -21.42 16.16
N PHE A 98 8.39 -20.29 15.82
CA PHE A 98 6.93 -20.16 15.83
C PHE A 98 6.28 -20.97 14.69
N LEU A 99 6.89 -21.00 13.51
CA LEU A 99 6.40 -21.84 12.41
C LEU A 99 6.52 -23.33 12.74
N GLU A 100 7.60 -23.77 13.36
CA GLU A 100 7.77 -25.15 13.82
C GLU A 100 6.71 -25.54 14.87
N ALA A 101 6.46 -24.66 15.83
CA ALA A 101 5.40 -24.85 16.82
C ALA A 101 4.00 -24.89 16.18
N ALA A 102 3.74 -24.02 15.19
CA ALA A 102 2.51 -24.02 14.42
C ALA A 102 2.32 -25.34 13.64
N ILE A 103 3.37 -25.84 12.97
CA ILE A 103 3.34 -27.13 12.27
C ILE A 103 3.01 -28.25 13.26
N ALA A 104 3.66 -28.30 14.41
CA ALA A 104 3.38 -29.32 15.44
C ALA A 104 1.92 -29.25 15.94
N LYS A 105 1.40 -28.04 16.20
CA LYS A 105 -0.01 -27.81 16.55
C LYS A 105 -0.97 -28.36 15.50
N TYR A 106 -0.74 -28.06 14.21
CA TYR A 106 -1.61 -28.51 13.13
C TYR A 106 -1.49 -30.01 12.88
N GLN A 107 -0.30 -30.60 13.10
CA GLN A 107 -0.12 -32.07 13.08
C GLN A 107 -0.92 -32.77 14.20
N GLN A 108 -1.00 -32.20 15.39
CA GLN A 108 -1.85 -32.73 16.46
C GLN A 108 -3.33 -32.67 16.10
N ILE A 109 -3.77 -31.57 15.46
CA ILE A 109 -5.14 -31.46 14.95
C ILE A 109 -5.40 -32.54 13.89
N ALA A 110 -4.49 -32.76 12.96
CA ALA A 110 -4.60 -33.81 11.95
C ALA A 110 -4.69 -35.21 12.57
N ALA A 111 -3.82 -35.52 13.53
CA ALA A 111 -3.82 -36.79 14.26
C ALA A 111 -5.12 -37.03 15.06
N SER A 112 -5.82 -35.94 15.45
CA SER A 112 -7.13 -36.01 16.12
C SER A 112 -8.31 -36.12 15.13
N GLY A 113 -8.05 -36.29 13.83
CA GLY A 113 -9.07 -36.39 12.79
C GLY A 113 -9.35 -35.09 12.05
N GLY A 114 -8.55 -34.03 12.26
CA GLY A 114 -8.69 -32.75 11.58
C GLY A 114 -9.88 -31.96 12.08
N TRP A 115 -10.47 -31.17 11.18
CA TRP A 115 -11.66 -30.37 11.43
C TRP A 115 -12.78 -30.66 10.44
N PRO A 116 -14.06 -30.47 10.83
CA PRO A 116 -15.19 -30.72 9.94
C PRO A 116 -15.25 -29.69 8.81
N VAL A 117 -15.73 -30.14 7.65
CA VAL A 117 -16.07 -29.29 6.51
C VAL A 117 -17.39 -28.59 6.81
N VAL A 118 -17.40 -27.28 6.70
CA VAL A 118 -18.61 -26.45 6.83
C VAL A 118 -19.37 -26.49 5.52
N PRO A 119 -20.60 -27.04 5.47
CA PRO A 119 -21.36 -27.14 4.24
C PRO A 119 -21.60 -25.74 3.62
N PRO A 120 -21.31 -25.55 2.32
CA PRO A 120 -21.57 -24.28 1.65
C PRO A 120 -23.09 -24.02 1.57
N GLY A 121 -23.48 -22.75 1.45
CA GLY A 121 -24.86 -22.38 1.37
C GLY A 121 -25.08 -20.87 1.44
N ARG A 122 -26.28 -20.47 1.84
CA ARG A 122 -26.58 -19.05 2.08
C ARG A 122 -25.63 -18.48 3.14
N MET A 123 -25.44 -17.16 3.10
CA MET A 123 -24.70 -16.43 4.11
C MET A 123 -25.27 -16.72 5.52
N MET A 124 -24.37 -16.95 6.50
CA MET A 124 -24.71 -17.02 7.93
C MET A 124 -24.26 -15.76 8.63
N ARG A 125 -25.08 -15.21 9.51
CA ARG A 125 -24.80 -13.98 10.26
C ARG A 125 -25.48 -13.96 11.63
N GLU A 126 -25.07 -13.04 12.46
CA GLU A 126 -25.60 -12.85 13.81
C GLU A 126 -27.14 -12.74 13.84
N GLY A 127 -27.73 -13.41 14.82
CA GLY A 127 -29.17 -13.42 15.04
C GLY A 127 -29.94 -14.45 14.20
N GLU A 128 -29.29 -15.20 13.34
CA GLU A 128 -29.91 -16.26 12.52
C GLU A 128 -29.66 -17.65 13.12
N ASP A 129 -30.66 -18.53 12.99
CA ASP A 129 -30.52 -19.97 13.28
C ASP A 129 -30.20 -20.73 11.99
N ASP A 130 -29.18 -21.60 12.05
CA ASP A 130 -28.76 -22.43 10.92
C ASP A 130 -28.08 -23.69 11.45
N GLU A 131 -28.46 -24.85 10.92
CA GLU A 131 -27.90 -26.15 11.34
C GLU A 131 -26.38 -26.24 11.13
N ARG A 132 -25.85 -25.48 10.17
CA ARG A 132 -24.41 -25.39 9.87
C ARG A 132 -23.61 -24.68 10.96
N VAL A 133 -24.27 -23.89 11.83
CA VAL A 133 -23.63 -23.18 12.95
C VAL A 133 -22.93 -24.15 13.89
N ALA A 134 -23.54 -25.30 14.19
CA ALA A 134 -22.91 -26.31 15.03
C ALA A 134 -21.59 -26.86 14.41
N VAL A 135 -21.56 -27.01 13.09
CA VAL A 135 -20.36 -27.43 12.35
C VAL A 135 -19.31 -26.31 12.34
N LEU A 136 -19.73 -25.08 12.09
CA LEU A 136 -18.88 -23.88 12.10
C LEU A 136 -18.19 -23.70 13.46
N ARG A 137 -18.93 -23.86 14.57
CA ARG A 137 -18.34 -23.77 15.92
C ARG A 137 -17.24 -24.81 16.12
N ARG A 138 -17.49 -26.07 15.76
CA ARG A 138 -16.45 -27.14 15.83
C ARG A 138 -15.23 -26.81 14.97
N ARG A 139 -15.46 -26.25 13.78
CA ARG A 139 -14.37 -25.83 12.88
C ARG A 139 -13.50 -24.73 13.53
N LEU A 140 -14.11 -23.72 14.11
CA LEU A 140 -13.40 -22.60 14.74
C LEU A 140 -12.76 -22.98 16.09
N ILE A 141 -13.36 -23.89 16.84
CA ILE A 141 -12.78 -24.44 18.06
C ILE A 141 -11.49 -25.22 17.73
N ALA A 142 -11.50 -26.01 16.67
CA ALA A 142 -10.34 -26.83 16.28
C ALA A 142 -9.07 -25.99 16.02
N THR A 143 -9.22 -24.76 15.53
CA THR A 143 -8.08 -23.86 15.27
C THR A 143 -7.84 -22.83 16.36
N GLY A 144 -8.71 -22.78 17.39
CA GLY A 144 -8.58 -21.86 18.53
C GLY A 144 -9.22 -20.50 18.31
N ASP A 145 -9.90 -20.27 17.18
CA ASP A 145 -10.63 -19.03 16.92
C ASP A 145 -11.83 -18.83 17.85
N LEU A 146 -12.41 -19.95 18.33
CA LEU A 146 -13.50 -19.98 19.29
C LEU A 146 -13.11 -20.82 20.51
N LYS A 147 -13.32 -20.33 21.71
CA LYS A 147 -13.09 -21.11 22.94
C LYS A 147 -14.18 -22.16 23.12
N PRO A 148 -13.84 -23.42 23.48
CA PRO A 148 -14.84 -24.46 23.69
C PRO A 148 -15.73 -24.17 24.90
N ARG A 149 -17.04 -24.40 24.75
CA ARG A 149 -18.03 -24.38 25.86
C ARG A 149 -18.99 -25.53 25.72
N SER A 150 -19.49 -26.07 26.84
CA SER A 150 -20.34 -27.26 26.85
C SER A 150 -21.68 -27.11 26.12
N ASN A 151 -22.23 -25.90 26.04
CA ASN A 151 -23.49 -25.62 25.37
C ASN A 151 -23.38 -25.36 23.87
N TYR A 152 -22.17 -25.30 23.31
CA TYR A 152 -21.98 -24.96 21.89
C TYR A 152 -22.25 -26.11 20.91
N TYR A 153 -22.10 -27.34 21.35
CA TYR A 153 -22.17 -28.49 20.46
C TYR A 153 -23.55 -28.70 19.79
N ASN A 154 -24.62 -28.21 20.43
CA ASN A 154 -26.00 -28.33 19.94
C ASN A 154 -26.67 -26.98 19.69
N SER A 155 -25.92 -25.87 19.70
CA SER A 155 -26.49 -24.54 19.42
C SER A 155 -26.45 -24.27 17.93
N TYR A 156 -27.61 -23.93 17.36
CA TYR A 156 -27.77 -23.53 15.97
C TYR A 156 -27.81 -22.00 15.79
N THR A 157 -27.87 -21.25 16.88
CA THR A 157 -27.94 -19.78 16.84
C THR A 157 -26.57 -19.17 16.58
N PHE A 158 -26.48 -18.32 15.60
CA PHE A 158 -25.29 -17.52 15.32
C PHE A 158 -25.27 -16.30 16.26
N ASP A 159 -24.54 -16.39 17.36
CA ASP A 159 -24.43 -15.35 18.39
C ASP A 159 -23.26 -14.39 18.15
N SER A 160 -23.14 -13.37 19.00
CA SER A 160 -22.07 -12.36 18.93
C SER A 160 -20.68 -12.96 19.16
N GLU A 161 -20.53 -13.96 20.02
CA GLU A 161 -19.23 -14.60 20.25
C GLU A 161 -18.75 -15.38 19.01
N LEU A 162 -19.67 -16.03 18.30
CA LEU A 162 -19.37 -16.64 17.02
C LEU A 162 -19.04 -15.59 15.94
N THR A 163 -19.71 -14.42 15.96
CA THR A 163 -19.42 -13.30 15.10
C THR A 163 -17.97 -12.85 15.26
N ASP A 164 -17.52 -12.69 16.51
CA ASP A 164 -16.14 -12.28 16.79
C ASP A 164 -15.13 -13.37 16.41
N ALA A 165 -15.46 -14.64 16.66
CA ALA A 165 -14.61 -15.75 16.22
C ALA A 165 -14.47 -15.82 14.69
N VAL A 166 -15.55 -15.58 13.94
CA VAL A 166 -15.53 -15.49 12.47
C VAL A 166 -14.71 -14.27 12.02
N ARG A 167 -14.82 -13.12 12.66
CA ARG A 167 -13.99 -11.94 12.37
C ARG A 167 -12.50 -12.25 12.55
N ASN A 168 -12.14 -12.89 13.68
CA ASN A 168 -10.75 -13.29 13.95
C ASN A 168 -10.25 -14.26 12.88
N PHE A 169 -11.03 -15.30 12.58
CA PHE A 169 -10.70 -16.23 11.50
C PHE A 169 -10.48 -15.50 10.17
N GLN A 170 -11.41 -14.62 9.78
CA GLN A 170 -11.31 -13.85 8.55
C GLN A 170 -10.06 -12.98 8.51
N ARG A 171 -9.76 -12.24 9.58
CA ARG A 171 -8.58 -11.39 9.70
C ARG A 171 -7.29 -12.18 9.46
N ARG A 172 -7.07 -13.25 10.23
CA ARG A 172 -5.85 -14.03 10.13
C ARG A 172 -5.72 -14.86 8.85
N HIS A 173 -6.79 -14.95 8.06
CA HIS A 173 -6.77 -15.55 6.71
C HIS A 173 -6.78 -14.50 5.58
N GLY A 174 -6.54 -13.24 5.89
CA GLY A 174 -6.55 -12.16 4.90
C GLY A 174 -7.93 -11.92 4.29
N LEU A 175 -9.04 -12.36 4.89
CA LEU A 175 -10.40 -12.05 4.47
C LEU A 175 -10.88 -10.74 5.09
N ARG A 176 -11.92 -10.12 4.50
CA ARG A 176 -12.59 -8.97 5.12
C ARG A 176 -13.26 -9.43 6.42
N PRO A 177 -12.95 -8.83 7.59
CA PRO A 177 -13.46 -9.30 8.88
C PRO A 177 -14.90 -8.85 9.13
N THR A 178 -15.84 -9.32 8.31
CA THR A 178 -17.27 -8.96 8.39
C THR A 178 -17.99 -9.63 9.55
N GLY A 179 -17.44 -10.70 10.11
CA GLY A 179 -18.11 -11.55 11.09
C GLY A 179 -19.23 -12.40 10.49
N ARG A 180 -19.39 -12.40 9.15
CA ARG A 180 -20.39 -13.18 8.42
C ARG A 180 -19.70 -14.27 7.63
N VAL A 181 -20.32 -15.44 7.54
CA VAL A 181 -19.82 -16.51 6.67
C VAL A 181 -20.44 -16.33 5.28
N GLU A 182 -19.70 -15.67 4.42
CA GLU A 182 -20.08 -15.34 3.05
C GLU A 182 -19.45 -16.34 2.05
N ARG A 183 -19.76 -16.17 0.76
CA ARG A 183 -19.28 -17.05 -0.31
C ARG A 183 -17.75 -17.18 -0.30
N SER A 184 -17.02 -16.11 -0.03
CA SER A 184 -15.56 -16.09 0.05
C SER A 184 -14.99 -16.77 1.30
N THR A 185 -15.77 -16.88 2.37
CA THR A 185 -15.33 -17.47 3.64
C THR A 185 -15.35 -18.99 3.62
N TYR A 186 -16.32 -19.62 2.93
CA TYR A 186 -16.44 -21.09 2.88
C TYR A 186 -15.21 -21.82 2.34
N PRO A 187 -14.63 -21.46 1.20
CA PRO A 187 -13.42 -22.12 0.70
C PRO A 187 -12.28 -22.08 1.70
N VAL A 188 -12.08 -20.96 2.36
CA VAL A 188 -10.99 -20.76 3.34
C VAL A 188 -11.20 -21.57 4.61
N LEU A 189 -12.45 -21.67 5.10
CA LEU A 189 -12.84 -22.54 6.22
C LEU A 189 -12.56 -24.02 5.91
N ASN A 190 -12.75 -24.41 4.65
CA ASN A 190 -12.73 -25.79 4.20
C ASN A 190 -11.40 -26.26 3.62
N VAL A 191 -10.36 -25.41 3.58
CA VAL A 191 -8.99 -25.89 3.32
C VAL A 191 -8.65 -26.93 4.36
N SER A 192 -8.17 -28.09 3.93
CA SER A 192 -7.85 -29.22 4.82
C SER A 192 -6.67 -28.91 5.75
N VAL A 193 -6.59 -29.63 6.85
CA VAL A 193 -5.46 -29.48 7.79
C VAL A 193 -4.14 -29.87 7.13
N ASP A 194 -4.14 -30.84 6.24
CA ASP A 194 -2.94 -31.30 5.54
C ASP A 194 -2.43 -30.25 4.55
N GLU A 195 -3.34 -29.57 3.83
CA GLU A 195 -2.97 -28.43 2.97
C GLU A 195 -2.39 -27.29 3.79
N ARG A 196 -2.94 -26.99 4.99
CA ARG A 196 -2.36 -25.97 5.89
C ARG A 196 -0.98 -26.36 6.42
N ILE A 197 -0.77 -27.63 6.75
CA ILE A 197 0.55 -28.14 7.14
C ILE A 197 1.54 -28.01 5.98
N ALA A 198 1.14 -28.35 4.76
CA ALA A 198 1.97 -28.21 3.56
C ALA A 198 2.34 -26.71 3.33
N GLN A 199 1.36 -25.80 3.45
CA GLN A 199 1.59 -24.37 3.34
C GLN A 199 2.57 -23.86 4.42
N LEU A 200 2.42 -24.27 5.67
CA LEU A 200 3.33 -23.88 6.76
C LEU A 200 4.76 -24.40 6.51
N ARG A 201 4.93 -25.66 6.07
CA ARG A 201 6.25 -26.23 5.75
C ARG A 201 6.92 -25.51 4.59
N LEU A 202 6.17 -25.17 3.55
CA LEU A 202 6.69 -24.40 2.42
C LEU A 202 7.22 -23.04 2.90
N ASN A 203 6.45 -22.36 3.74
CA ASN A 203 6.83 -21.02 4.24
C ASN A 203 7.96 -21.08 5.28
N LEU A 204 8.06 -22.16 6.07
CA LEU A 204 9.24 -22.42 6.91
C LEU A 204 10.51 -22.50 6.04
N GLY A 205 10.45 -23.20 4.90
CA GLY A 205 11.56 -23.24 3.94
C GLY A 205 11.93 -21.86 3.41
N ARG A 206 10.93 -21.03 3.07
CA ARG A 206 11.15 -19.64 2.60
C ARG A 206 11.80 -18.74 3.68
N VAL A 207 11.38 -18.92 4.95
CA VAL A 207 12.03 -18.18 6.05
C VAL A 207 13.46 -18.65 6.26
N HIS A 208 13.74 -19.97 6.18
CA HIS A 208 15.12 -20.50 6.21
C HIS A 208 15.98 -19.90 5.08
N GLU A 209 15.43 -19.80 3.88
CA GLU A 209 16.13 -19.16 2.75
C GLU A 209 16.47 -17.68 3.06
N LEU A 210 15.51 -16.91 3.61
CA LEU A 210 15.76 -15.54 4.05
C LEU A 210 16.84 -15.45 5.13
N MET A 211 16.84 -16.39 6.07
CA MET A 211 17.81 -16.45 7.17
C MET A 211 19.20 -16.90 6.71
N SER A 212 19.32 -17.65 5.59
CA SER A 212 20.61 -18.06 5.04
C SER A 212 21.44 -16.89 4.45
N MET A 213 20.80 -15.76 4.19
CA MET A 213 21.49 -14.55 3.73
C MET A 213 22.19 -13.85 4.91
N PRO A 214 23.29 -13.11 4.66
CA PRO A 214 23.95 -12.32 5.73
C PRO A 214 22.93 -11.43 6.44
N MET A 215 22.96 -11.47 7.77
CA MET A 215 22.07 -10.66 8.61
C MET A 215 22.47 -9.20 8.54
N ASP A 216 21.50 -8.36 8.25
CA ASP A 216 21.64 -6.91 8.28
C ASP A 216 21.02 -6.36 9.57
N GLU A 217 21.72 -5.46 10.24
CA GLU A 217 21.19 -4.80 11.45
C GLU A 217 19.96 -3.96 11.13
N ARG A 218 19.86 -3.48 9.87
CA ARG A 218 18.81 -2.59 9.40
C ARG A 218 18.41 -2.94 7.97
N TYR A 219 17.14 -3.21 7.75
CA TYR A 219 16.63 -3.58 6.42
C TYR A 219 15.14 -3.26 6.27
N VAL A 220 14.67 -3.28 5.02
CA VAL A 220 13.26 -3.27 4.66
C VAL A 220 12.88 -4.64 4.11
N LEU A 221 11.76 -5.19 4.52
CA LEU A 221 11.21 -6.43 3.98
C LEU A 221 9.78 -6.21 3.49
N VAL A 222 9.51 -6.53 2.24
CA VAL A 222 8.16 -6.50 1.65
C VAL A 222 7.66 -7.93 1.52
N ASN A 223 6.60 -8.27 2.24
CA ASN A 223 5.91 -9.53 2.06
C ASN A 223 4.75 -9.34 1.06
N VAL A 224 4.97 -9.78 -0.17
CA VAL A 224 4.09 -9.51 -1.31
C VAL A 224 2.66 -10.04 -1.10
N PRO A 225 2.41 -11.34 -0.74
CA PRO A 225 1.04 -11.85 -0.57
C PRO A 225 0.32 -11.29 0.66
N ALA A 226 1.07 -10.74 1.63
CA ALA A 226 0.51 -10.05 2.79
C ALA A 226 0.17 -8.59 2.50
N PHE A 227 0.64 -8.04 1.37
CA PHE A 227 0.53 -6.61 1.07
C PHE A 227 1.11 -5.73 2.19
N GLN A 228 2.25 -6.14 2.73
CA GLN A 228 2.83 -5.55 3.93
C GLN A 228 4.32 -5.31 3.76
N LEU A 229 4.81 -4.24 4.36
CA LEU A 229 6.21 -3.88 4.45
C LEU A 229 6.61 -3.76 5.93
N GLU A 230 7.75 -4.31 6.29
CA GLU A 230 8.42 -4.15 7.59
C GLU A 230 9.69 -3.33 7.41
N ALA A 231 9.86 -2.31 8.24
CA ALA A 231 11.12 -1.62 8.46
C ALA A 231 11.72 -2.16 9.75
N VAL A 232 12.82 -2.89 9.65
CA VAL A 232 13.43 -3.61 10.78
C VAL A 232 14.78 -2.99 11.12
N GLU A 233 15.04 -2.82 12.41
CA GLU A 233 16.32 -2.39 12.93
C GLU A 233 16.60 -3.08 14.26
N ARG A 234 17.82 -3.57 14.42
CA ARG A 234 18.27 -4.32 15.61
C ARG A 234 17.35 -5.49 15.98
N TYR A 235 16.90 -6.20 14.91
CA TYR A 235 16.02 -7.37 15.03
C TYR A 235 14.62 -7.06 15.55
N GLU A 236 14.20 -5.79 15.54
CA GLU A 236 12.86 -5.36 15.93
C GLU A 236 12.15 -4.65 14.77
N VAL A 237 10.86 -4.90 14.62
CA VAL A 237 10.01 -4.17 13.66
C VAL A 237 9.79 -2.76 14.19
N GLN A 238 10.35 -1.78 13.50
CA GLN A 238 10.20 -0.37 13.85
C GLN A 238 8.94 0.26 13.24
N GLN A 239 8.58 -0.18 12.03
CA GLN A 239 7.40 0.28 11.32
C GLN A 239 6.82 -0.85 10.48
N ARG A 240 5.49 -0.87 10.34
CA ARG A 240 4.76 -1.65 9.35
C ARG A 240 3.93 -0.73 8.46
N HIS A 241 3.90 -1.02 7.18
CA HIS A 241 3.16 -0.26 6.18
C HIS A 241 2.34 -1.21 5.31
N ARG A 242 1.12 -0.79 4.95
CA ARG A 242 0.41 -1.44 3.86
C ARG A 242 1.08 -1.08 2.55
N VAL A 243 1.11 -2.06 1.64
CA VAL A 243 1.65 -1.82 0.29
C VAL A 243 0.66 -2.29 -0.77
N ILE A 244 0.80 -1.68 -1.95
CA ILE A 244 0.18 -2.14 -3.19
C ILE A 244 1.31 -2.77 -4.02
N VAL A 245 1.08 -4.00 -4.47
CA VAL A 245 2.04 -4.79 -5.24
C VAL A 245 1.56 -5.04 -6.67
N GLY A 246 2.36 -5.69 -7.48
CA GLY A 246 2.02 -6.06 -8.85
C GLY A 246 0.78 -6.95 -8.94
N ARG A 247 -0.02 -6.73 -9.99
CA ARG A 247 -1.14 -7.62 -10.33
C ARG A 247 -0.64 -8.92 -10.97
N SER A 248 -1.48 -9.94 -11.02
CA SER A 248 -1.21 -11.14 -11.80
C SER A 248 -0.88 -10.78 -13.25
N GLY A 249 0.16 -11.42 -13.81
CA GLY A 249 0.72 -11.11 -15.12
C GLY A 249 1.67 -9.89 -15.16
N ARG A 250 1.81 -9.15 -14.05
CA ARG A 250 2.82 -8.09 -13.82
C ARG A 250 3.23 -8.09 -12.36
N GLU A 251 3.78 -9.20 -11.95
CA GLU A 251 4.04 -9.50 -10.55
C GLU A 251 5.18 -8.65 -9.97
N SER A 252 5.08 -8.35 -8.68
CA SER A 252 6.27 -7.91 -7.93
C SER A 252 7.20 -9.12 -7.78
N PRO A 253 8.47 -9.01 -8.25
CA PRO A 253 9.40 -10.13 -8.18
C PRO A 253 9.88 -10.38 -6.75
N ALA A 254 10.32 -11.59 -6.46
CA ALA A 254 11.19 -11.83 -5.33
C ALA A 254 12.57 -11.23 -5.68
N VAL A 255 13.04 -10.28 -4.88
CA VAL A 255 14.29 -9.57 -5.16
C VAL A 255 15.00 -9.16 -3.88
N LYS A 256 16.31 -9.26 -3.90
CA LYS A 256 17.22 -8.61 -2.95
C LYS A 256 17.87 -7.42 -3.64
N ALA A 257 17.70 -6.24 -3.09
CA ALA A 257 18.27 -5.01 -3.62
C ALA A 257 18.78 -4.13 -2.48
N THR A 258 19.21 -2.92 -2.81
CA THR A 258 19.69 -1.96 -1.83
C THR A 258 19.11 -0.58 -2.15
N ILE A 259 18.45 0.03 -1.19
CA ILE A 259 17.98 1.42 -1.27
C ILE A 259 19.20 2.33 -1.24
N ARG A 260 19.36 3.17 -2.27
CA ARG A 260 20.52 4.05 -2.45
C ARG A 260 20.16 5.53 -2.44
N ALA A 261 18.93 5.87 -2.82
CA ALA A 261 18.52 7.27 -2.92
C ALA A 261 17.01 7.43 -2.69
N LEU A 262 16.65 8.63 -2.32
CA LEU A 262 15.27 9.10 -2.20
C LEU A 262 15.10 10.27 -3.15
N ASN A 263 14.17 10.18 -4.09
CA ASN A 263 13.92 11.21 -5.09
C ASN A 263 12.58 11.87 -4.79
N PHE A 264 12.59 13.12 -4.38
CA PHE A 264 11.38 13.93 -4.15
C PHE A 264 10.97 14.65 -5.43
N PHE A 265 9.67 14.74 -5.68
CA PHE A 265 9.09 15.26 -6.92
C PHE A 265 9.69 14.62 -8.17
N PRO A 266 9.66 13.26 -8.27
CA PRO A 266 10.31 12.55 -9.34
C PRO A 266 9.61 12.77 -10.68
N TYR A 267 10.37 12.81 -11.77
CA TYR A 267 9.84 12.49 -13.08
C TYR A 267 9.54 11.00 -13.17
N TRP A 268 8.36 10.64 -13.68
CA TRP A 268 8.09 9.25 -13.99
C TRP A 268 8.38 8.96 -15.46
N ARG A 269 9.43 8.21 -15.71
CA ARG A 269 9.70 7.64 -17.04
C ARG A 269 8.85 6.39 -17.19
N VAL A 270 7.84 6.44 -18.05
CA VAL A 270 6.89 5.35 -18.22
C VAL A 270 7.61 4.14 -18.82
N PRO A 271 7.60 2.97 -18.17
CA PRO A 271 8.20 1.76 -18.71
C PRO A 271 7.55 1.35 -20.03
N ASP A 272 8.30 0.78 -20.95
CA ASP A 272 7.79 0.37 -22.26
C ASP A 272 6.62 -0.61 -22.15
N SER A 273 6.64 -1.52 -21.17
CA SER A 273 5.54 -2.45 -20.91
C SER A 273 4.25 -1.73 -20.52
N VAL A 274 4.33 -0.66 -19.72
CA VAL A 274 3.18 0.17 -19.34
C VAL A 274 2.73 1.01 -20.53
N ALA A 275 3.68 1.60 -21.26
CA ALA A 275 3.37 2.38 -22.47
C ALA A 275 2.60 1.55 -23.50
N HIS A 276 3.06 0.33 -23.78
CA HIS A 276 2.48 -0.51 -24.84
C HIS A 276 1.17 -1.20 -24.44
N LEU A 277 1.05 -1.62 -23.18
CA LEU A 277 -0.08 -2.43 -22.73
C LEU A 277 -1.21 -1.59 -22.12
N ASP A 278 -0.90 -0.39 -21.62
CA ASP A 278 -1.89 0.43 -20.93
C ASP A 278 -2.04 1.82 -21.56
N LEU A 279 -0.95 2.58 -21.79
CA LEU A 279 -1.02 3.97 -22.20
C LEU A 279 -1.46 4.12 -23.67
N ILE A 280 -0.75 3.52 -24.62
CA ILE A 280 -1.06 3.64 -26.06
C ILE A 280 -2.48 3.13 -26.38
N PRO A 281 -2.95 1.97 -25.84
CA PRO A 281 -4.35 1.58 -26.03
C PRO A 281 -5.36 2.60 -25.51
N ARG A 282 -5.05 3.28 -24.40
CA ARG A 282 -5.91 4.32 -23.85
C ARG A 282 -5.94 5.57 -24.71
N LEU A 283 -4.81 6.00 -25.26
CA LEU A 283 -4.70 7.19 -26.12
C LEU A 283 -5.52 7.09 -27.39
N LYS A 284 -5.81 5.86 -27.87
CA LYS A 284 -6.72 5.63 -28.99
C LYS A 284 -8.17 5.97 -28.66
N GLN A 285 -8.54 5.97 -27.41
CA GLN A 285 -9.90 6.22 -26.92
C GLN A 285 -10.02 7.61 -26.27
N GLU A 286 -8.97 8.07 -25.62
CA GLU A 286 -8.90 9.31 -24.84
C GLU A 286 -7.66 10.12 -25.28
N PRO A 287 -7.68 10.85 -26.41
CA PRO A 287 -6.50 11.58 -26.92
C PRO A 287 -5.96 12.63 -25.94
N ASP A 288 -6.84 13.30 -25.18
CA ASP A 288 -6.47 14.36 -24.24
C ASP A 288 -5.90 13.82 -22.91
N TYR A 289 -5.78 12.50 -22.76
CA TYR A 289 -5.31 11.88 -21.53
C TYR A 289 -3.90 12.34 -21.14
N LEU A 290 -3.02 12.54 -22.12
CA LEU A 290 -1.63 12.97 -21.88
C LEU A 290 -1.56 14.36 -21.26
N ASP A 291 -2.38 15.29 -21.74
CA ASP A 291 -2.43 16.68 -21.24
C ASP A 291 -2.99 16.71 -19.81
N ASN A 292 -4.07 15.97 -19.58
CA ASN A 292 -4.71 15.86 -18.25
C ASN A 292 -3.74 15.31 -17.21
N GLU A 293 -2.94 14.31 -17.57
CA GLU A 293 -2.00 13.65 -16.68
C GLU A 293 -0.58 14.25 -16.73
N LYS A 294 -0.36 15.31 -17.50
CA LYS A 294 0.96 15.96 -17.68
C LYS A 294 2.04 14.98 -18.15
N ILE A 295 1.67 14.11 -19.08
CA ILE A 295 2.58 13.14 -19.67
C ILE A 295 3.11 13.71 -20.99
N ARG A 296 4.44 13.85 -21.09
CA ARG A 296 5.16 14.28 -22.29
C ARG A 296 5.47 13.10 -23.18
N VAL A 297 5.32 13.28 -24.49
CA VAL A 297 5.76 12.32 -25.50
C VAL A 297 7.16 12.70 -25.94
N LEU A 298 8.06 11.72 -25.97
CA LEU A 298 9.44 11.91 -26.37
C LEU A 298 9.77 11.02 -27.56
N ASP A 299 10.74 11.42 -28.34
CA ASP A 299 11.27 10.63 -29.44
C ASP A 299 11.83 9.27 -28.96
N PRO A 300 12.13 8.32 -29.86
CA PRO A 300 12.66 7.02 -29.46
C PRO A 300 13.98 7.07 -28.65
N ALA A 301 14.72 8.17 -28.75
CA ALA A 301 15.93 8.41 -27.95
C ALA A 301 15.59 8.94 -26.53
N GLY A 302 14.33 9.35 -26.29
CA GLY A 302 13.88 9.88 -25.01
C GLY A 302 14.38 11.31 -24.72
N VAL A 303 14.69 12.07 -25.74
CA VAL A 303 15.35 13.40 -25.63
C VAL A 303 14.44 14.52 -26.10
N ARG A 304 13.95 14.42 -27.34
CA ARG A 304 13.15 15.49 -27.95
C ARG A 304 11.66 15.28 -27.70
N GLU A 305 10.98 16.31 -27.23
CA GLU A 305 9.54 16.32 -27.05
C GLU A 305 8.82 16.36 -28.41
N ILE A 306 7.75 15.60 -28.53
CA ILE A 306 6.89 15.47 -29.73
C ILE A 306 5.50 15.93 -29.33
N ASP A 307 4.86 16.73 -30.19
CA ASP A 307 3.47 17.11 -30.01
C ASP A 307 2.56 15.86 -30.13
N PRO A 308 1.86 15.46 -29.06
CA PRO A 308 1.03 14.26 -29.06
C PRO A 308 -0.11 14.30 -30.07
N HIS A 309 -0.58 15.48 -30.45
CA HIS A 309 -1.65 15.65 -31.43
C HIS A 309 -1.21 15.37 -32.87
N THR A 310 0.10 15.31 -33.12
CA THR A 310 0.68 14.94 -34.43
C THR A 310 0.93 13.45 -34.59
N VAL A 311 0.71 12.66 -33.53
CA VAL A 311 1.03 11.23 -33.50
C VAL A 311 -0.17 10.40 -33.92
N ASP A 312 0.01 9.53 -34.92
CA ASP A 312 -0.96 8.46 -35.20
C ASP A 312 -0.75 7.31 -34.21
N TRP A 313 -1.58 7.25 -33.17
CA TRP A 313 -1.54 6.22 -32.12
C TRP A 313 -1.84 4.80 -32.62
N ASN A 314 -2.29 4.64 -33.87
CA ASN A 314 -2.51 3.34 -34.49
C ASN A 314 -1.27 2.85 -35.25
N SER A 315 -0.31 3.72 -35.49
CA SER A 315 0.90 3.38 -36.24
C SER A 315 1.85 2.51 -35.39
N PRO A 316 2.67 1.64 -36.04
CA PRO A 316 3.74 0.90 -35.36
C PRO A 316 4.81 1.82 -34.73
N GLU A 317 4.99 3.00 -35.30
CA GLU A 317 5.97 4.02 -34.88
C GLU A 317 5.63 4.56 -33.49
N ALA A 318 4.33 4.66 -33.13
CA ALA A 318 3.88 5.08 -31.82
C ALA A 318 4.49 4.21 -30.68
N ARG A 319 4.74 2.92 -30.94
CA ARG A 319 5.35 2.00 -29.96
C ARG A 319 6.83 2.29 -29.69
N ARG A 320 7.49 3.08 -30.51
CA ARG A 320 8.89 3.44 -30.32
C ARG A 320 9.05 4.71 -29.48
N LEU A 321 7.99 5.46 -29.27
CA LEU A 321 7.97 6.69 -28.49
C LEU A 321 8.20 6.38 -27.01
N LYS A 322 8.80 7.34 -26.32
CA LYS A 322 8.99 7.30 -24.86
C LYS A 322 8.05 8.31 -24.21
N PHE A 323 7.72 8.05 -22.96
CA PHE A 323 6.79 8.87 -22.20
C PHE A 323 7.39 9.26 -20.86
N ARG A 324 7.15 10.50 -20.46
CA ARG A 324 7.61 11.03 -19.18
C ARG A 324 6.51 11.87 -18.54
N GLN A 325 6.06 11.48 -17.36
CA GLN A 325 5.14 12.30 -16.58
C GLN A 325 5.93 13.32 -15.76
N ASP A 326 5.44 14.56 -15.75
CA ASP A 326 6.03 15.66 -15.00
C ASP A 326 5.81 15.47 -13.48
N PRO A 327 6.67 16.01 -12.61
CA PRO A 327 6.47 16.02 -11.17
C PRO A 327 5.17 16.72 -10.76
N GLY A 328 4.58 16.25 -9.68
CA GLY A 328 3.39 16.90 -9.11
C GLY A 328 2.45 15.91 -8.42
N PRO A 329 1.33 16.41 -7.87
CA PRO A 329 0.39 15.60 -7.08
C PRO A 329 -0.33 14.52 -7.89
N GLN A 330 -0.36 14.65 -9.23
CA GLN A 330 -0.96 13.67 -10.16
C GLN A 330 0.05 12.62 -10.65
N ASN A 331 1.36 12.82 -10.35
CA ASN A 331 2.39 11.89 -10.81
C ASN A 331 2.13 10.49 -10.25
N ALA A 332 2.22 9.48 -11.09
CA ALA A 332 1.96 8.09 -10.72
C ALA A 332 2.87 7.59 -9.59
N LEU A 333 4.08 8.15 -9.46
CA LEU A 333 5.01 7.87 -8.37
C LEU A 333 4.68 8.65 -7.08
N GLY A 334 3.64 9.49 -7.10
CA GLY A 334 3.37 10.44 -6.03
C GLY A 334 4.50 11.45 -5.85
N LEU A 335 4.81 11.79 -4.61
CA LEU A 335 5.77 12.83 -4.28
C LEU A 335 7.17 12.33 -3.92
N VAL A 336 7.34 11.00 -3.78
CA VAL A 336 8.66 10.42 -3.50
C VAL A 336 8.82 9.03 -4.11
N ARG A 337 10.00 8.79 -4.70
CA ARG A 337 10.49 7.48 -5.13
C ARG A 337 11.64 7.04 -4.23
N ILE A 338 11.61 5.81 -3.78
CA ILE A 338 12.69 5.14 -3.03
C ILE A 338 13.45 4.28 -4.04
N ASP A 339 14.63 4.73 -4.40
CA ASP A 339 15.44 4.13 -5.45
C ASP A 339 16.25 2.94 -4.93
N MET A 340 16.10 1.79 -5.59
CA MET A 340 16.71 0.51 -5.24
C MET A 340 17.12 -0.25 -6.50
N PRO A 341 18.24 0.11 -7.14
CA PRO A 341 18.65 -0.47 -8.42
C PRO A 341 18.68 -2.00 -8.39
N ASN A 342 18.02 -2.65 -9.36
CA ASN A 342 17.93 -4.10 -9.50
C ASN A 342 17.63 -4.48 -10.96
N GLU A 343 17.80 -5.76 -11.30
CA GLU A 343 17.60 -6.29 -12.65
C GLU A 343 16.15 -6.21 -13.16
N HIS A 344 15.18 -6.19 -12.24
CA HIS A 344 13.74 -6.10 -12.58
C HIS A 344 13.24 -4.67 -12.77
N THR A 345 14.10 -3.67 -12.52
CA THR A 345 13.76 -2.23 -12.57
C THR A 345 12.55 -1.83 -11.70
N VAL A 346 12.28 -2.59 -10.63
CA VAL A 346 11.23 -2.27 -9.65
C VAL A 346 11.77 -1.35 -8.56
N TYR A 347 10.90 -0.55 -7.98
CA TYR A 347 11.21 0.37 -6.88
C TYR A 347 10.00 0.53 -5.95
N MET A 348 10.21 1.19 -4.82
CA MET A 348 9.12 1.60 -3.93
C MET A 348 8.82 3.08 -4.14
N HIS A 349 7.56 3.49 -3.96
CA HIS A 349 7.17 4.88 -4.18
C HIS A 349 5.87 5.26 -3.50
N ASP A 350 5.59 6.54 -3.52
CA ASP A 350 4.31 7.14 -3.16
C ASP A 350 3.25 6.88 -4.25
N THR A 351 2.03 7.35 -4.03
CA THR A 351 0.94 7.29 -5.03
C THR A 351 -0.11 8.37 -4.73
N PRO A 352 -0.71 9.00 -5.73
CA PRO A 352 -1.90 9.85 -5.54
C PRO A 352 -3.15 9.03 -5.15
N MET A 353 -3.16 7.73 -5.44
CA MET A 353 -4.32 6.84 -5.26
C MET A 353 -4.37 6.22 -3.86
N LYS A 354 -4.38 7.03 -2.82
CA LYS A 354 -4.35 6.60 -1.42
C LYS A 354 -5.54 5.70 -1.03
N GLN A 355 -6.70 5.88 -1.67
CA GLN A 355 -7.90 5.08 -1.41
C GLN A 355 -7.73 3.59 -1.71
N LEU A 356 -6.78 3.22 -2.56
CA LEU A 356 -6.50 1.81 -2.88
C LEU A 356 -5.89 1.04 -1.71
N PHE A 357 -5.28 1.72 -0.73
CA PHE A 357 -4.77 1.06 0.48
C PHE A 357 -5.88 0.51 1.38
N SER A 358 -7.11 1.02 1.26
CA SER A 358 -8.27 0.48 1.97
C SER A 358 -8.84 -0.80 1.36
N GLN A 359 -8.37 -1.18 0.17
CA GLN A 359 -8.77 -2.42 -0.48
C GLN A 359 -8.09 -3.61 0.21
N ARG A 360 -8.82 -4.73 0.28
CA ARG A 360 -8.30 -5.98 0.84
C ARG A 360 -7.22 -6.59 -0.07
N SER A 361 -7.54 -6.84 -1.32
CA SER A 361 -6.56 -7.21 -2.33
C SER A 361 -5.90 -5.94 -2.83
N ARG A 362 -4.60 -5.86 -2.73
CA ARG A 362 -3.81 -4.70 -3.14
C ARG A 362 -2.81 -5.04 -4.26
N ALA A 363 -3.20 -5.96 -5.14
CA ALA A 363 -2.43 -6.37 -6.31
C ALA A 363 -2.84 -5.56 -7.55
N PHE A 364 -2.38 -4.29 -7.66
CA PHE A 364 -2.84 -3.36 -8.69
C PHE A 364 -1.72 -2.78 -9.56
N SER A 365 -0.46 -2.79 -9.10
CA SER A 365 0.63 -2.15 -9.83
C SER A 365 1.13 -3.01 -11.01
N ALA A 366 2.06 -2.46 -11.75
CA ALA A 366 2.77 -3.18 -12.82
C ALA A 366 4.12 -3.79 -12.33
N GLY A 367 4.26 -4.03 -11.02
CA GLY A 367 5.41 -4.67 -10.40
C GLY A 367 6.08 -3.85 -9.30
N CYS A 368 6.07 -2.52 -9.37
CA CYS A 368 6.58 -1.66 -8.32
C CYS A 368 5.70 -1.68 -7.08
N VAL A 369 6.22 -1.22 -5.94
CA VAL A 369 5.54 -1.28 -4.65
C VAL A 369 5.17 0.12 -4.18
N ARG A 370 3.85 0.40 -4.07
CA ARG A 370 3.37 1.64 -3.48
C ARG A 370 3.27 1.48 -1.98
N VAL A 371 3.69 2.48 -1.22
CA VAL A 371 3.77 2.41 0.24
C VAL A 371 2.80 3.40 0.88
N GLU A 372 1.91 2.92 1.77
CA GLU A 372 1.07 3.77 2.59
C GLU A 372 1.92 4.47 3.66
N GLY A 373 1.66 5.77 3.89
CA GLY A 373 2.45 6.52 4.88
C GLY A 373 3.95 6.60 4.54
N VAL A 374 4.28 6.62 3.26
CA VAL A 374 5.64 6.54 2.73
C VAL A 374 6.61 7.54 3.36
N PHE A 375 6.15 8.73 3.77
CA PHE A 375 7.02 9.75 4.38
C PHE A 375 7.58 9.30 5.73
N ASN A 376 6.82 8.52 6.52
CA ASN A 376 7.32 7.94 7.75
C ASN A 376 8.44 6.93 7.46
N LEU A 377 8.26 6.11 6.42
CA LEU A 377 9.30 5.18 5.97
C LEU A 377 10.54 5.93 5.47
N VAL A 378 10.37 6.99 4.70
CA VAL A 378 11.44 7.84 4.19
C VAL A 378 12.22 8.50 5.33
N ASP A 379 11.55 9.05 6.34
CA ASP A 379 12.18 9.60 7.53
C ASP A 379 13.00 8.52 8.27
N TRP A 380 12.44 7.31 8.41
CA TRP A 380 13.17 6.19 9.00
C TRP A 380 14.37 5.77 8.14
N ILE A 381 14.23 5.71 6.82
CA ILE A 381 15.34 5.37 5.89
C ILE A 381 16.47 6.38 6.05
N ALA A 382 16.18 7.65 6.03
CA ALA A 382 17.17 8.72 6.00
C ALA A 382 17.64 9.21 7.38
N ARG A 383 17.10 8.70 8.49
CA ARG A 383 17.30 9.26 9.84
C ARG A 383 18.77 9.42 10.29
N TYR A 384 19.69 8.72 9.65
CA TYR A 384 21.13 8.83 9.93
C TYR A 384 21.87 9.71 8.92
N GLU A 385 21.16 10.28 7.95
CA GLU A 385 21.74 11.21 6.99
C GLU A 385 21.83 12.63 7.61
N PRO A 386 22.80 13.45 7.19
CA PRO A 386 22.88 14.83 7.65
C PRO A 386 21.58 15.60 7.40
N GLY A 387 21.06 16.27 8.43
CA GLY A 387 19.82 17.05 8.36
C GLY A 387 18.52 16.23 8.54
N TRP A 388 18.60 14.91 8.79
CA TRP A 388 17.45 14.03 8.97
C TRP A 388 17.24 13.54 10.42
N GLY A 389 17.95 14.14 11.38
CA GLY A 389 17.84 13.73 12.80
C GLY A 389 16.46 14.01 13.42
N GLU A 390 15.70 14.95 12.87
CA GLU A 390 14.38 15.31 13.37
C GLU A 390 13.27 14.67 12.52
N PRO A 391 12.24 14.07 13.15
CA PRO A 391 11.08 13.52 12.44
C PRO A 391 10.36 14.57 11.56
N GLY A 392 9.73 14.11 10.47
CA GLY A 392 8.95 14.95 9.58
C GLY A 392 9.77 15.72 8.55
N GLN A 393 11.04 15.38 8.34
CA GLN A 393 11.87 16.02 7.33
C GLN A 393 11.35 15.76 5.91
N ALA A 394 10.88 14.54 5.62
CA ALA A 394 10.26 14.21 4.35
C ALA A 394 9.06 15.13 4.05
N GLN A 395 8.22 15.35 5.05
CA GLN A 395 7.05 16.24 4.92
C GLN A 395 7.46 17.68 4.66
N ARG A 396 8.49 18.19 5.35
CA ARG A 396 9.01 19.55 5.14
C ARG A 396 9.56 19.76 3.72
N ILE A 397 10.23 18.76 3.15
CA ILE A 397 10.70 18.80 1.76
C ILE A 397 9.51 18.89 0.80
N VAL A 398 8.47 18.09 1.06
CA VAL A 398 7.24 18.12 0.24
C VAL A 398 6.54 19.46 0.33
N GLU A 399 6.43 20.06 1.51
CA GLU A 399 5.85 21.39 1.71
C GLU A 399 6.67 22.49 1.03
N GLY A 400 7.99 22.31 0.93
CA GLY A 400 8.87 23.20 0.18
C GLY A 400 8.67 23.15 -1.34
N GLY A 401 8.02 22.11 -1.87
CA GLY A 401 7.62 21.98 -3.28
C GLY A 401 8.77 21.87 -4.29
N GLN A 402 9.99 21.62 -3.83
CA GLN A 402 11.17 21.54 -4.69
C GLN A 402 11.64 20.09 -4.88
N ALA A 403 12.06 19.77 -6.09
CA ALA A 403 12.70 18.48 -6.36
C ALA A 403 14.03 18.38 -5.61
N VAL A 404 14.18 17.32 -4.83
CA VAL A 404 15.38 17.02 -4.05
C VAL A 404 15.74 15.56 -4.21
N ASP A 405 17.00 15.29 -4.51
CA ASP A 405 17.56 13.94 -4.51
C ASP A 405 18.46 13.77 -3.29
N VAL A 406 18.14 12.79 -2.45
CA VAL A 406 18.91 12.43 -1.25
C VAL A 406 19.63 11.11 -1.52
N THR A 407 20.93 11.16 -1.75
CA THR A 407 21.76 9.95 -1.83
C THR A 407 22.12 9.49 -0.44
N LEU A 408 21.86 8.21 -0.13
CA LEU A 408 22.13 7.66 1.19
C LEU A 408 23.63 7.37 1.37
N THR A 409 24.21 7.86 2.45
CA THR A 409 25.57 7.52 2.90
C THR A 409 25.60 6.11 3.51
N ARG A 410 24.45 5.64 4.02
CA ARG A 410 24.24 4.30 4.58
C ARG A 410 23.12 3.60 3.83
N PRO A 411 23.41 2.97 2.67
CA PRO A 411 22.44 2.23 1.89
C PRO A 411 21.75 1.14 2.73
N ILE A 412 20.47 0.89 2.47
CA ILE A 412 19.65 -0.04 3.27
C ILE A 412 19.28 -1.25 2.40
N PRO A 413 19.59 -2.48 2.82
CA PRO A 413 19.10 -3.69 2.17
C PRO A 413 17.57 -3.75 2.14
N VAL A 414 17.03 -4.23 1.03
CA VAL A 414 15.60 -4.46 0.86
C VAL A 414 15.36 -5.84 0.27
N TYR A 415 14.37 -6.55 0.82
CA TYR A 415 13.98 -7.89 0.42
C TYR A 415 12.51 -7.88 0.03
N PHE A 416 12.18 -8.31 -1.18
CA PHE A 416 10.81 -8.65 -1.54
C PHE A 416 10.69 -10.16 -1.44
N THR A 417 9.77 -10.62 -0.60
CA THR A 417 9.56 -12.03 -0.29
C THR A 417 8.12 -12.43 -0.55
N TYR A 418 7.89 -13.75 -0.53
CA TYR A 418 6.58 -14.35 -0.80
C TYR A 418 6.23 -15.36 0.28
N ILE A 419 5.79 -14.87 1.44
CA ILE A 419 5.42 -15.68 2.60
C ILE A 419 3.90 -15.64 2.76
N THR A 420 3.27 -16.79 2.55
CA THR A 420 1.80 -16.95 2.59
C THR A 420 1.29 -17.53 3.91
N ALA A 421 2.18 -17.96 4.80
CA ALA A 421 1.84 -18.38 6.15
C ALA A 421 2.97 -18.09 7.12
N TRP A 422 2.62 -17.56 8.32
CA TRP A 422 3.54 -17.33 9.43
C TRP A 422 2.80 -17.46 10.76
N ALA A 423 3.53 -17.43 11.87
CA ALA A 423 2.93 -17.49 13.19
C ALA A 423 3.37 -16.29 14.04
N GLU A 424 2.48 -15.81 14.87
CA GLU A 424 2.73 -14.69 15.78
C GLU A 424 3.14 -15.20 17.18
N ARG A 425 3.64 -14.31 18.01
CA ARG A 425 4.15 -14.62 19.36
C ARG A 425 3.10 -15.28 20.27
N ASP A 426 1.83 -14.95 20.09
CA ASP A 426 0.70 -15.53 20.84
C ASP A 426 0.28 -16.92 20.34
N GLY A 427 0.96 -17.45 19.31
CA GLY A 427 0.66 -18.74 18.68
C GLY A 427 -0.50 -18.69 17.68
N GLU A 428 -0.97 -17.46 17.33
CA GLU A 428 -1.90 -17.27 16.22
C GLU A 428 -1.17 -17.51 14.90
N VAL A 429 -1.83 -18.22 13.97
CA VAL A 429 -1.26 -18.55 12.66
C VAL A 429 -1.97 -17.73 11.61
N GLU A 430 -1.22 -16.94 10.88
CA GLU A 430 -1.65 -16.11 9.78
C GLU A 430 -1.52 -16.85 8.44
N PHE A 431 -2.51 -16.73 7.58
CA PHE A 431 -2.50 -17.25 6.22
C PHE A 431 -2.88 -16.17 5.22
N ARG A 432 -2.29 -16.21 4.05
CA ARG A 432 -2.61 -15.31 2.93
C ARG A 432 -2.88 -16.11 1.67
N PRO A 433 -3.71 -15.59 0.77
CA PRO A 433 -3.90 -16.16 -0.55
C PRO A 433 -2.60 -16.22 -1.33
N ASP A 434 -2.43 -17.27 -2.13
CA ASP A 434 -1.34 -17.37 -3.10
C ASP A 434 -1.68 -16.58 -4.37
N ILE A 435 -1.51 -15.26 -4.31
CA ILE A 435 -1.95 -14.33 -5.35
C ILE A 435 -1.23 -14.50 -6.71
N TYR A 436 -0.12 -15.25 -6.74
CA TYR A 436 0.68 -15.49 -7.95
C TYR A 436 0.85 -16.99 -8.28
N GLY A 437 0.20 -17.89 -7.54
CA GLY A 437 0.30 -19.35 -7.78
C GLY A 437 1.68 -19.94 -7.45
N ARG A 438 2.40 -19.39 -6.46
CA ARG A 438 3.75 -19.84 -6.10
C ARG A 438 3.80 -20.87 -4.99
N ASP A 439 2.67 -21.25 -4.40
CA ASP A 439 2.56 -22.30 -3.38
C ASP A 439 2.32 -23.68 -4.00
N GLY A 440 2.19 -23.77 -5.32
CA GLY A 440 1.98 -25.03 -6.04
C GLY A 440 0.52 -25.53 -6.03
N ALA A 441 -0.40 -24.81 -5.38
CA ALA A 441 -1.84 -25.02 -5.48
C ALA A 441 -2.46 -23.86 -6.27
N VAL A 442 -3.38 -24.17 -7.17
CA VAL A 442 -4.19 -23.14 -7.83
C VAL A 442 -5.13 -22.59 -6.77
N ASP A 443 -4.81 -21.43 -6.23
CA ASP A 443 -5.67 -20.74 -5.26
C ASP A 443 -6.86 -20.12 -5.97
N GLN A 444 -7.94 -20.87 -6.09
CA GLN A 444 -9.22 -20.39 -6.63
C GLN A 444 -9.85 -19.28 -5.77
N ILE A 445 -9.32 -19.03 -4.56
CA ILE A 445 -9.86 -18.07 -3.60
C ILE A 445 -9.63 -16.64 -4.07
N ALA A 446 -8.50 -16.34 -4.70
CA ALA A 446 -8.20 -15.00 -5.20
C ALA A 446 -9.19 -14.52 -6.28
N GLU A 447 -9.76 -15.47 -7.03
CA GLU A 447 -10.73 -15.18 -8.09
C GLU A 447 -12.16 -15.06 -7.56
N MET A 448 -12.49 -15.75 -6.47
CA MET A 448 -13.82 -15.73 -5.84
C MET A 448 -14.11 -14.47 -5.01
N ASP A 449 -13.09 -13.71 -4.67
CA ASP A 449 -13.21 -12.51 -3.82
C ASP A 449 -13.46 -11.21 -4.59
N ARG A 450 -13.52 -11.26 -5.89
CA ARG A 450 -14.04 -10.16 -6.69
C ARG A 450 -15.55 -10.09 -6.46
N ASP A 451 -16.00 -8.98 -5.87
CA ASP A 451 -17.42 -8.63 -5.93
C ASP A 451 -17.79 -8.54 -7.41
N PRO A 452 -18.71 -9.41 -7.91
CA PRO A 452 -19.12 -9.36 -9.32
C PRO A 452 -19.76 -8.02 -9.71
N ASN A 453 -20.11 -7.17 -8.73
CA ASN A 453 -20.62 -5.82 -8.91
C ASN A 453 -19.54 -4.75 -8.65
N GLU A 454 -18.34 -5.11 -8.26
CA GLU A 454 -17.22 -4.18 -8.15
C GLU A 454 -16.64 -4.02 -9.57
N PRO A 455 -16.70 -2.82 -10.16
CA PRO A 455 -16.10 -2.62 -11.46
C PRO A 455 -14.62 -2.99 -11.36
N PRO A 456 -14.04 -3.62 -12.39
CA PRO A 456 -12.61 -3.91 -12.38
C PRO A 456 -11.88 -2.62 -12.02
N PRO A 457 -10.88 -2.68 -11.14
CA PRO A 457 -10.12 -1.50 -10.76
C PRO A 457 -9.68 -0.84 -12.06
N ALA A 458 -10.00 0.44 -12.19
CA ALA A 458 -9.59 1.20 -13.36
C ALA A 458 -8.10 0.92 -13.57
N VAL A 459 -7.74 0.47 -14.78
CA VAL A 459 -6.34 0.25 -15.14
C VAL A 459 -5.66 1.59 -15.03
N THR A 460 -5.14 1.86 -13.86
CA THR A 460 -4.35 3.05 -13.60
C THR A 460 -2.99 2.82 -14.21
N LEU A 461 -2.61 3.72 -15.07
CA LEU A 461 -1.23 3.85 -15.50
C LEU A 461 -0.41 4.16 -14.27
N ALA A 462 0.14 3.13 -13.68
CA ALA A 462 1.05 3.29 -12.58
C ALA A 462 1.98 2.09 -12.54
N PRO A 463 3.25 2.33 -12.24
CA PRO A 463 4.26 1.28 -12.15
C PRO A 463 3.93 0.23 -11.14
#